data_ef8943c03f8428ea8a6b999ded8e5cd0
#
_entry.id   ef8943c03f8428ea8a6b999ded8e5cd0
#
_cell.length_a   1.000
_cell.length_b   1.000
_cell.length_c   1.000
_cell.angle_alpha   90.00
_cell.angle_beta   90.00
_cell.angle_gamma   90.00
#
_symmetry.space_group_name_H-M   'P 1'
#
loop_
_entity.id
_entity.type
_entity.pdbx_description
1 polymer ?
#
loop_
_entity_poly.entity_id
_entity_poly.type
_entity_poly.pdbx_seq_one_letter_code
_entity_poly.pdbx_strand_id
1 'polypeptide(L)'
;MKIRESNYELLRIISMFFIIVWHVITHSGLEVNSIGATNFFINLLLLLSIFHVSVFMIITGYYQSKSKFKLRRLLSLLLEIGFYNFVINTFFYITGIVEYTNIDYLKSILFYNFSALWYIQCYIIVYLLSPFLNRFIANVDRVTLKKLIIVLLLCFSIFPFLSSGLTFNTNGFTVYQYVTLYFVGAYIRKYNLNSEFLNRFNKSQKQLIYLSIFIVSWLSNVMLYYFANYLTQLDSNILNYIGNSLVVYKYYYSNPLVIIQSISLFMLFGTFKFTNRFINYIASLVLGVYIIHETDVIKNNLYNWLNLSVDIESGKIIIIKIILFTIIIFVVCILIEIVRRLIFKLIYKIKTVRSIDGKLVNFIDNLMKVN
;
A
#
# COMPACT_ATOMS: atom_id res chain seq x y z
N MET A 1 -8.59 27.13 2.57
CA MET A 1 -8.27 25.68 2.53
C MET A 1 -8.31 25.21 1.09
N LYS A 2 -7.23 24.61 0.56
CA LYS A 2 -7.28 23.99 -0.78
C LYS A 2 -8.29 22.83 -0.74
N ILE A 3 -9.31 22.86 -1.58
CA ILE A 3 -10.32 21.79 -1.66
C ILE A 3 -9.61 20.53 -2.12
N ARG A 4 -9.70 19.45 -1.33
CA ARG A 4 -9.11 18.15 -1.68
C ARG A 4 -9.93 17.48 -2.78
N GLU A 5 -9.27 16.95 -3.79
CA GLU A 5 -9.88 16.15 -4.85
C GLU A 5 -10.29 14.79 -4.27
N SER A 6 -11.60 14.57 -4.10
CA SER A 6 -12.12 13.38 -3.40
C SER A 6 -12.02 12.10 -4.21
N ASN A 7 -11.79 12.16 -5.50
CA ASN A 7 -11.55 10.99 -6.34
C ASN A 7 -10.32 10.20 -5.90
N TYR A 8 -9.18 10.85 -5.64
CA TYR A 8 -7.98 10.18 -5.15
C TYR A 8 -8.07 9.82 -3.66
N GLU A 9 -8.85 10.56 -2.88
CA GLU A 9 -9.14 10.17 -1.50
C GLU A 9 -10.03 8.91 -1.47
N LEU A 10 -11.00 8.78 -2.37
CA LEU A 10 -11.78 7.54 -2.52
C LEU A 10 -10.89 6.38 -2.96
N LEU A 11 -9.95 6.61 -3.88
CA LEU A 11 -8.99 5.60 -4.31
C LEU A 11 -8.11 5.11 -3.13
N ARG A 12 -7.72 5.99 -2.21
CA ARG A 12 -7.02 5.61 -0.97
C ARG A 12 -7.86 4.67 -0.08
N ILE A 13 -9.15 4.99 0.10
CA ILE A 13 -10.08 4.15 0.87
C ILE A 13 -10.19 2.77 0.24
N ILE A 14 -10.41 2.70 -1.08
CA ILE A 14 -10.51 1.45 -1.83
C ILE A 14 -9.20 0.66 -1.73
N SER A 15 -8.06 1.31 -1.91
CA SER A 15 -6.75 0.64 -1.78
C SER A 15 -6.54 0.09 -0.37
N MET A 16 -6.94 0.81 0.69
CA MET A 16 -6.86 0.29 2.06
C MET A 16 -7.79 -0.90 2.28
N PHE A 17 -9.00 -0.85 1.74
CA PHE A 17 -9.90 -1.99 1.78
C PHE A 17 -9.27 -3.23 1.14
N PHE A 18 -8.65 -3.09 -0.02
CA PHE A 18 -7.96 -4.20 -0.69
C PHE A 18 -6.66 -4.64 0.00
N ILE A 19 -5.98 -3.77 0.76
CA ILE A 19 -4.91 -4.20 1.67
C ILE A 19 -5.45 -5.18 2.70
N ILE A 20 -6.58 -4.88 3.33
CA ILE A 20 -7.17 -5.77 4.33
C ILE A 20 -7.65 -7.08 3.66
N VAL A 21 -8.27 -7.02 2.47
CA VAL A 21 -8.61 -8.24 1.70
C VAL A 21 -7.39 -9.12 1.49
N TRP A 22 -6.27 -8.53 1.04
CA TRP A 22 -5.01 -9.23 0.85
C TRP A 22 -4.53 -9.90 2.15
N HIS A 23 -4.54 -9.14 3.27
CA HIS A 23 -4.09 -9.66 4.56
C HIS A 23 -5.02 -10.73 5.13
N VAL A 24 -6.34 -10.59 4.98
CA VAL A 24 -7.30 -11.64 5.38
C VAL A 24 -7.01 -12.94 4.64
N ILE A 25 -6.72 -12.89 3.35
CA ILE A 25 -6.41 -14.09 2.55
C ILE A 25 -5.05 -14.68 2.93
N THR A 26 -3.99 -13.85 2.96
CA THR A 26 -2.62 -14.33 3.13
C THR A 26 -2.28 -14.72 4.56
N HIS A 27 -2.71 -13.93 5.55
CA HIS A 27 -2.41 -14.24 6.95
C HIS A 27 -3.28 -15.38 7.53
N SER A 28 -4.43 -15.67 6.93
CA SER A 28 -5.21 -16.87 7.27
C SER A 28 -4.77 -18.14 6.52
N GLY A 29 -3.82 -18.02 5.58
CA GLY A 29 -3.34 -19.15 4.76
C GLY A 29 -4.37 -19.68 3.76
N LEU A 30 -5.45 -18.93 3.48
CA LEU A 30 -6.52 -19.39 2.60
C LEU A 30 -6.04 -19.73 1.18
N GLU A 31 -5.08 -18.95 0.65
CA GLU A 31 -4.55 -19.17 -0.71
C GLU A 31 -3.72 -20.45 -0.85
N VAL A 32 -3.16 -20.94 0.27
CA VAL A 32 -2.34 -22.18 0.30
C VAL A 32 -3.21 -23.40 0.63
N ASN A 33 -4.15 -23.26 1.59
CA ASN A 33 -4.93 -24.37 2.11
C ASN A 33 -6.20 -24.66 1.30
N SER A 34 -6.64 -23.74 0.43
CA SER A 34 -7.83 -23.97 -0.40
C SER A 34 -7.52 -24.82 -1.63
N ILE A 35 -8.52 -25.58 -2.10
CA ILE A 35 -8.42 -26.46 -3.26
C ILE A 35 -9.53 -26.19 -4.28
N GLY A 36 -9.36 -26.68 -5.51
CA GLY A 36 -10.38 -26.67 -6.55
C GLY A 36 -10.93 -25.28 -6.88
N ALA A 37 -12.23 -25.17 -7.05
CA ALA A 37 -12.91 -23.90 -7.39
C ALA A 37 -12.73 -22.82 -6.32
N THR A 38 -12.66 -23.21 -5.03
CA THR A 38 -12.43 -22.27 -3.92
C THR A 38 -11.07 -21.59 -4.07
N ASN A 39 -10.02 -22.35 -4.35
CA ASN A 39 -8.67 -21.81 -4.60
C ASN A 39 -8.67 -20.84 -5.80
N PHE A 40 -9.40 -21.20 -6.86
CA PHE A 40 -9.54 -20.32 -8.03
C PHE A 40 -10.12 -18.95 -7.65
N PHE A 41 -11.24 -18.90 -6.95
CA PHE A 41 -11.87 -17.64 -6.55
C PHE A 41 -11.03 -16.84 -5.55
N ILE A 42 -10.34 -17.51 -4.62
CA ILE A 42 -9.44 -16.84 -3.67
C ILE A 42 -8.27 -16.19 -4.42
N ASN A 43 -7.60 -16.91 -5.33
CA ASN A 43 -6.50 -16.33 -6.12
C ASN A 43 -6.99 -15.23 -7.08
N LEU A 44 -8.20 -15.35 -7.62
CA LEU A 44 -8.81 -14.29 -8.43
C LEU A 44 -8.95 -12.98 -7.62
N LEU A 45 -9.45 -13.08 -6.39
CA LEU A 45 -9.61 -11.95 -5.47
C LEU A 45 -8.25 -11.42 -4.97
N LEU A 46 -7.32 -12.32 -4.65
CA LEU A 46 -5.96 -11.96 -4.23
C LEU A 46 -5.26 -11.14 -5.32
N LEU A 47 -5.22 -11.63 -6.56
CA LEU A 47 -4.59 -10.94 -7.68
C LEU A 47 -5.35 -9.69 -8.13
N LEU A 48 -6.66 -9.60 -7.87
CA LEU A 48 -7.40 -8.34 -7.99
C LEU A 48 -6.89 -7.29 -7.01
N SER A 49 -6.55 -7.70 -5.79
CA SER A 49 -6.23 -6.77 -4.70
C SER A 49 -4.80 -6.23 -4.72
N ILE A 50 -3.84 -6.88 -5.40
CA ILE A 50 -2.40 -6.59 -5.29
C ILE A 50 -1.95 -5.16 -5.69
N PHE A 51 -2.77 -4.42 -6.44
CA PHE A 51 -2.46 -3.04 -6.89
C PHE A 51 -2.30 -2.03 -5.74
N HIS A 52 -2.84 -2.32 -4.58
CA HIS A 52 -3.12 -1.38 -3.49
C HIS A 52 -1.90 -0.54 -3.05
N VAL A 53 -0.75 -1.17 -2.78
CA VAL A 53 0.45 -0.47 -2.27
C VAL A 53 1.07 0.41 -3.34
N SER A 54 1.13 -0.06 -4.58
CA SER A 54 1.66 0.69 -5.72
C SER A 54 0.83 1.95 -5.98
N VAL A 55 -0.50 1.87 -5.87
CA VAL A 55 -1.40 3.03 -5.98
C VAL A 55 -1.12 4.07 -4.90
N PHE A 56 -0.90 3.67 -3.64
CA PHE A 56 -0.54 4.62 -2.57
C PHE A 56 0.72 5.40 -2.89
N MET A 57 1.74 4.75 -3.47
CA MET A 57 2.99 5.43 -3.81
C MET A 57 2.82 6.33 -5.03
N ILE A 58 2.04 5.94 -6.05
CA ILE A 58 1.71 6.79 -7.20
C ILE A 58 0.98 8.06 -6.71
N ILE A 59 -0.01 7.93 -5.81
CA ILE A 59 -0.70 9.06 -5.18
C ILE A 59 0.31 9.95 -4.43
N THR A 60 1.25 9.35 -3.70
CA THR A 60 2.30 10.08 -2.98
C THR A 60 3.15 10.90 -3.95
N GLY A 61 3.67 10.29 -5.03
CA GLY A 61 4.44 10.99 -6.05
C GLY A 61 3.65 12.11 -6.72
N TYR A 62 2.37 11.87 -7.01
CA TYR A 62 1.48 12.86 -7.63
C TYR A 62 1.30 14.13 -6.77
N TYR A 63 1.10 13.99 -5.46
CA TYR A 63 0.87 15.13 -4.58
C TYR A 63 2.16 15.70 -3.98
N GLN A 64 3.09 14.86 -3.56
CA GLN A 64 4.31 15.29 -2.87
C GLN A 64 5.30 15.97 -3.83
N SER A 65 5.31 15.64 -5.12
CA SER A 65 6.17 16.30 -6.12
C SER A 65 5.97 17.81 -6.23
N LYS A 66 4.80 18.34 -5.83
CA LYS A 66 4.49 19.78 -5.76
C LYS A 66 4.35 20.31 -4.34
N SER A 67 4.67 19.52 -3.33
CA SER A 67 4.56 19.91 -1.93
C SER A 67 5.93 20.19 -1.34
N LYS A 68 6.00 21.18 -0.44
CA LYS A 68 7.21 21.40 0.38
C LYS A 68 7.38 20.26 1.38
N PHE A 69 8.61 19.86 1.60
CA PHE A 69 8.96 18.95 2.70
C PHE A 69 8.61 19.58 4.04
N LYS A 70 8.05 18.80 4.96
CA LYS A 70 7.70 19.24 6.31
C LYS A 70 8.07 18.15 7.30
N LEU A 71 9.12 18.35 8.08
CA LEU A 71 9.57 17.37 9.08
C LEU A 71 8.47 17.08 10.11
N ARG A 72 7.60 18.05 10.42
CA ARG A 72 6.44 17.84 11.27
C ARG A 72 5.52 16.70 10.82
N ARG A 73 5.38 16.46 9.51
CA ARG A 73 4.57 15.33 9.00
C ARG A 73 5.21 13.98 9.35
N LEU A 74 6.54 13.91 9.23
CA LEU A 74 7.29 12.72 9.59
C LEU A 74 7.19 12.44 11.09
N LEU A 75 7.39 13.46 11.91
CA LEU A 75 7.25 13.34 13.38
C LEU A 75 5.84 12.92 13.77
N SER A 76 4.80 13.51 13.15
CA SER A 76 3.41 13.12 13.42
C SER A 76 3.15 11.66 13.05
N LEU A 77 3.75 11.16 11.97
CA LEU A 77 3.67 9.75 11.58
C LEU A 77 4.35 8.85 12.61
N LEU A 78 5.57 9.19 13.03
CA LEU A 78 6.32 8.41 14.03
C LEU A 78 5.60 8.37 15.38
N LEU A 79 5.04 9.51 15.80
CA LEU A 79 4.23 9.58 17.02
C LEU A 79 2.95 8.76 16.94
N GLU A 80 2.31 8.70 15.77
CA GLU A 80 1.13 7.87 15.55
C GLU A 80 1.46 6.38 15.67
N ILE A 81 2.56 5.94 15.04
CA ILE A 81 3.05 4.57 15.13
C ILE A 81 3.43 4.21 16.58
N GLY A 82 4.21 5.07 17.24
CA GLY A 82 4.63 4.86 18.63
C GLY A 82 3.44 4.77 19.59
N PHE A 83 2.42 5.61 19.39
CA PHE A 83 1.18 5.55 20.16
C PHE A 83 0.48 4.20 20.02
N TYR A 84 0.27 3.73 18.79
CA TYR A 84 -0.39 2.45 18.57
C TYR A 84 0.43 1.29 19.09
N ASN A 85 1.73 1.26 18.83
CA ASN A 85 2.61 0.23 19.38
C ASN A 85 2.52 0.18 20.91
N PHE A 86 2.60 1.33 21.56
CA PHE A 86 2.51 1.38 23.02
C PHE A 86 1.14 0.93 23.53
N VAL A 87 0.05 1.49 23.02
CA VAL A 87 -1.31 1.22 23.54
C VAL A 87 -1.72 -0.23 23.27
N ILE A 88 -1.51 -0.74 22.06
CA ILE A 88 -1.92 -2.09 21.67
C ILE A 88 -1.12 -3.12 22.46
N ASN A 89 0.22 -3.04 22.45
CA ASN A 89 1.04 -4.03 23.14
C ASN A 89 0.84 -3.98 24.67
N THR A 90 0.64 -2.79 25.25
CA THR A 90 0.33 -2.66 26.68
C THR A 90 -1.02 -3.29 27.03
N PHE A 91 -2.04 -3.11 26.19
CA PHE A 91 -3.34 -3.75 26.37
C PHE A 91 -3.22 -5.29 26.40
N PHE A 92 -2.54 -5.89 25.41
CA PHE A 92 -2.38 -7.35 25.36
C PHE A 92 -1.50 -7.88 26.49
N TYR A 93 -0.47 -7.14 26.90
CA TYR A 93 0.37 -7.48 28.04
C TYR A 93 -0.40 -7.50 29.35
N ILE A 94 -1.23 -6.48 29.63
CA ILE A 94 -2.02 -6.39 30.87
C ILE A 94 -3.15 -7.41 30.91
N THR A 95 -3.84 -7.65 29.79
CA THR A 95 -4.99 -8.57 29.73
C THR A 95 -4.59 -10.03 29.70
N GLY A 96 -3.34 -10.36 29.36
CA GLY A 96 -2.89 -11.75 29.23
C GLY A 96 -3.58 -12.55 28.10
N ILE A 97 -4.31 -11.87 27.18
CA ILE A 97 -4.96 -12.52 26.03
C ILE A 97 -3.91 -13.18 25.11
N VAL A 98 -2.72 -12.60 25.07
CA VAL A 98 -1.55 -13.14 24.36
C VAL A 98 -0.42 -13.27 25.39
N GLU A 99 0.28 -14.40 25.37
CA GLU A 99 1.43 -14.62 26.22
C GLU A 99 2.59 -13.70 25.81
N TYR A 100 2.97 -12.80 26.70
CA TYR A 100 4.12 -11.91 26.57
C TYR A 100 5.11 -12.15 27.70
N THR A 101 6.36 -12.39 27.38
CA THR A 101 7.42 -12.18 28.37
C THR A 101 7.66 -10.66 28.57
N ASN A 102 8.20 -10.26 29.73
CA ASN A 102 8.57 -8.87 29.98
C ASN A 102 9.53 -8.32 28.90
N ILE A 103 10.42 -9.19 28.40
CA ILE A 103 11.39 -8.84 27.35
C ILE A 103 10.69 -8.60 26.02
N ASP A 104 9.71 -9.45 25.65
CA ASP A 104 8.96 -9.30 24.39
C ASP A 104 8.10 -8.03 24.42
N TYR A 105 7.48 -7.74 25.57
CA TYR A 105 6.75 -6.49 25.76
C TYR A 105 7.68 -5.27 25.59
N LEU A 106 8.84 -5.25 26.26
CA LEU A 106 9.78 -4.15 26.12
C LEU A 106 10.27 -3.99 24.67
N LYS A 107 10.58 -5.07 23.99
CA LYS A 107 10.95 -5.04 22.56
C LYS A 107 9.82 -4.47 21.71
N SER A 108 8.57 -4.83 21.96
CA SER A 108 7.43 -4.40 21.16
C SER A 108 7.15 -2.89 21.25
N ILE A 109 7.37 -2.29 22.43
CA ILE A 109 7.14 -0.85 22.65
C ILE A 109 8.32 0.04 22.23
N LEU A 110 9.55 -0.51 22.15
CA LEU A 110 10.78 0.23 21.82
C LEU A 110 11.03 0.41 20.32
N PHE A 111 10.01 0.44 19.48
CA PHE A 111 10.12 0.57 18.01
C PHE A 111 10.89 -0.57 17.31
N TYR A 112 11.21 -1.65 18.00
CA TYR A 112 11.99 -2.75 17.42
C TYR A 112 11.22 -3.51 16.32
N ASN A 113 9.89 -3.50 16.37
CA ASN A 113 9.02 -4.23 15.44
C ASN A 113 8.49 -3.37 14.28
N PHE A 114 9.34 -2.51 13.71
CA PHE A 114 9.02 -1.82 12.47
C PHE A 114 8.92 -2.77 11.25
N SER A 115 9.31 -4.03 11.40
CA SER A 115 9.33 -5.03 10.31
C SER A 115 7.95 -5.28 9.70
N ALA A 116 6.89 -5.33 10.49
CA ALA A 116 5.52 -5.48 10.00
C ALA A 116 5.06 -4.30 9.14
N LEU A 117 5.55 -3.10 9.43
CA LEU A 117 5.16 -1.86 8.74
C LEU A 117 6.12 -1.50 7.59
N TRP A 118 6.58 -2.49 6.84
CA TRP A 118 7.57 -2.35 5.78
C TRP A 118 7.23 -1.23 4.76
N TYR A 119 5.94 -1.08 4.40
CA TYR A 119 5.51 -0.01 3.50
C TYR A 119 5.76 1.38 4.09
N ILE A 120 5.51 1.57 5.39
CA ILE A 120 5.77 2.84 6.07
C ILE A 120 7.26 3.14 6.09
N GLN A 121 8.13 2.13 6.28
CA GLN A 121 9.58 2.32 6.21
C GLN A 121 9.99 2.85 4.84
N CYS A 122 9.55 2.21 3.76
CA CYS A 122 9.79 2.68 2.41
C CYS A 122 9.24 4.09 2.18
N TYR A 123 8.01 4.37 2.67
CA TYR A 123 7.39 5.69 2.57
C TYR A 123 8.21 6.77 3.28
N ILE A 124 8.72 6.50 4.50
CA ILE A 124 9.56 7.43 5.27
C ILE A 124 10.81 7.78 4.47
N ILE A 125 11.50 6.78 3.92
CA ILE A 125 12.73 7.00 3.13
C ILE A 125 12.42 7.80 1.87
N VAL A 126 11.38 7.45 1.11
CA VAL A 126 10.96 8.21 -0.09
C VAL A 126 10.54 9.63 0.28
N TYR A 127 9.87 9.83 1.42
CA TYR A 127 9.51 11.15 1.90
C TYR A 127 10.73 11.99 2.26
N LEU A 128 11.73 11.43 2.93
CA LEU A 128 13.02 12.08 3.22
C LEU A 128 13.79 12.42 1.94
N LEU A 129 13.75 11.55 0.94
CA LEU A 129 14.36 11.80 -0.37
C LEU A 129 13.58 12.81 -1.22
N SER A 130 12.31 13.09 -0.89
CA SER A 130 11.41 13.88 -1.74
C SER A 130 11.93 15.29 -2.09
N PRO A 131 12.68 16.04 -1.26
CA PRO A 131 13.25 17.32 -1.65
C PRO A 131 14.22 17.19 -2.85
N PHE A 132 15.08 16.18 -2.83
CA PHE A 132 16.05 15.92 -3.90
C PHE A 132 15.36 15.43 -5.17
N LEU A 133 14.42 14.48 -5.02
CA LEU A 133 13.61 13.96 -6.13
C LEU A 133 12.81 15.09 -6.80
N ASN A 134 12.20 15.97 -6.00
CA ASN A 134 11.41 17.08 -6.51
C ASN A 134 12.28 18.13 -7.24
N ARG A 135 13.49 18.41 -6.71
CA ARG A 135 14.45 19.30 -7.38
C ARG A 135 14.88 18.72 -8.73
N PHE A 136 15.16 17.42 -8.79
CA PHE A 136 15.46 16.73 -10.05
C PHE A 136 14.27 16.82 -11.02
N ILE A 137 13.04 16.45 -10.59
CA ILE A 137 11.83 16.47 -11.41
C ILE A 137 11.57 17.90 -11.96
N ALA A 138 11.82 18.93 -11.16
CA ALA A 138 11.59 20.31 -11.58
C ALA A 138 12.50 20.71 -12.75
N ASN A 139 13.76 20.26 -12.74
CA ASN A 139 14.83 20.71 -13.65
C ASN A 139 14.96 19.85 -14.92
N VAL A 140 14.36 18.66 -14.98
CA VAL A 140 14.44 17.80 -16.18
C VAL A 140 13.26 18.03 -17.12
N ASP A 141 13.51 17.85 -18.41
CA ASP A 141 12.48 17.88 -19.44
C ASP A 141 11.61 16.61 -19.44
N ARG A 142 10.54 16.64 -20.25
CA ARG A 142 9.57 15.56 -20.36
C ARG A 142 10.20 14.26 -20.88
N VAL A 143 11.10 14.36 -21.85
CA VAL A 143 11.70 13.19 -22.52
C VAL A 143 12.67 12.50 -21.60
N THR A 144 13.53 13.25 -20.92
CA THR A 144 14.51 12.74 -19.95
C THR A 144 13.81 12.06 -18.77
N LEU A 145 12.78 12.67 -18.19
CA LEU A 145 12.04 12.06 -17.10
C LEU A 145 11.32 10.76 -17.54
N LYS A 146 10.74 10.75 -18.76
CA LYS A 146 10.12 9.55 -19.34
C LYS A 146 11.14 8.44 -19.54
N LYS A 147 12.33 8.76 -20.11
CA LYS A 147 13.41 7.77 -20.30
C LYS A 147 13.88 7.20 -18.97
N LEU A 148 14.07 8.04 -17.94
CA LEU A 148 14.43 7.57 -16.60
C LEU A 148 13.41 6.60 -16.04
N ILE A 149 12.10 6.93 -16.11
CA ILE A 149 11.04 6.02 -15.65
C ILE A 149 11.09 4.68 -16.38
N ILE A 150 11.28 4.69 -17.71
CA ILE A 150 11.40 3.47 -18.51
C ILE A 150 12.60 2.64 -18.04
N VAL A 151 13.77 3.25 -17.86
CA VAL A 151 14.97 2.56 -17.37
C VAL A 151 14.74 1.96 -15.98
N LEU A 152 14.15 2.72 -15.06
CA LEU A 152 13.84 2.22 -13.72
C LEU A 152 12.84 1.06 -13.75
N LEU A 153 11.81 1.12 -14.61
CA LEU A 153 10.86 0.01 -14.80
C LEU A 153 11.53 -1.21 -15.43
N LEU A 154 12.44 -1.02 -16.38
CA LEU A 154 13.24 -2.11 -16.92
C LEU A 154 14.08 -2.77 -15.81
N CYS A 155 14.81 -1.98 -15.02
CA CYS A 155 15.72 -2.49 -13.98
C CYS A 155 14.98 -3.15 -12.80
N PHE A 156 13.86 -2.55 -12.33
CA PHE A 156 13.21 -2.96 -11.07
C PHE A 156 11.89 -3.69 -11.24
N SER A 157 11.41 -3.84 -12.47
CA SER A 157 10.19 -4.57 -12.76
C SER A 157 10.42 -5.68 -13.80
N ILE A 158 10.93 -5.34 -14.99
CA ILE A 158 11.07 -6.32 -16.08
C ILE A 158 12.26 -7.25 -15.85
N PHE A 159 13.44 -6.72 -15.50
CA PHE A 159 14.62 -7.55 -15.21
C PHE A 159 14.38 -8.58 -14.09
N PRO A 160 13.82 -8.22 -12.93
CA PRO A 160 13.47 -9.20 -11.90
C PRO A 160 12.46 -10.24 -12.39
N PHE A 161 11.56 -9.88 -13.30
CA PHE A 161 10.61 -10.81 -13.91
C PHE A 161 11.29 -11.84 -14.83
N LEU A 162 12.34 -11.44 -15.54
CA LEU A 162 13.06 -12.32 -16.49
C LEU A 162 14.15 -13.16 -15.81
N SER A 163 14.63 -12.78 -14.64
CA SER A 163 15.76 -13.43 -13.97
C SER A 163 15.48 -13.68 -12.50
N SER A 164 15.14 -14.88 -12.15
CA SER A 164 14.84 -15.33 -10.79
C SER A 164 16.00 -15.28 -9.80
N GLY A 165 17.19 -14.85 -10.18
CA GLY A 165 18.42 -14.93 -9.37
C GLY A 165 19.24 -13.65 -9.27
N LEU A 166 18.78 -12.51 -9.77
CA LEU A 166 19.54 -11.26 -9.66
C LEU A 166 19.46 -10.66 -8.26
N THR A 167 20.57 -10.06 -7.84
CA THR A 167 20.77 -9.33 -6.57
C THR A 167 19.71 -8.26 -6.27
N PHE A 168 18.91 -7.86 -7.27
CA PHE A 168 17.83 -6.88 -7.18
C PHE A 168 16.42 -7.49 -7.12
N ASN A 169 16.30 -8.82 -7.03
CA ASN A 169 15.00 -9.48 -6.93
C ASN A 169 14.48 -9.40 -5.49
N THR A 170 13.73 -8.37 -5.20
CA THR A 170 13.24 -8.04 -3.87
C THR A 170 11.72 -7.97 -3.82
N ASN A 171 11.05 -8.68 -4.72
CA ASN A 171 9.60 -8.81 -4.73
C ASN A 171 8.83 -7.47 -4.81
N GLY A 172 9.55 -6.36 -5.00
CA GLY A 172 8.99 -5.00 -4.97
C GLY A 172 8.82 -4.40 -3.57
N PHE A 173 9.33 -5.05 -2.52
CA PHE A 173 9.34 -4.53 -1.15
C PHE A 173 10.55 -3.62 -0.89
N THR A 174 10.82 -2.70 -1.79
CA THR A 174 12.05 -1.90 -1.76
C THR A 174 11.84 -0.43 -2.05
N VAL A 175 12.74 0.37 -1.49
CA VAL A 175 12.76 1.83 -1.68
C VAL A 175 12.88 2.22 -3.15
N TYR A 176 13.70 1.54 -3.95
CA TYR A 176 13.87 1.90 -5.36
C TYR A 176 12.63 1.60 -6.21
N GLN A 177 11.87 0.54 -5.90
CA GLN A 177 10.57 0.31 -6.51
C GLN A 177 9.62 1.48 -6.22
N TYR A 178 9.62 1.98 -4.98
CA TYR A 178 8.75 3.10 -4.59
C TYR A 178 9.25 4.45 -5.11
N VAL A 179 10.55 4.65 -5.25
CA VAL A 179 11.11 5.81 -5.97
C VAL A 179 10.65 5.79 -7.43
N THR A 180 10.64 4.62 -8.07
CA THR A 180 10.13 4.47 -9.44
C THR A 180 8.66 4.88 -9.54
N LEU A 181 7.82 4.36 -8.66
CA LEU A 181 6.38 4.71 -8.62
C LEU A 181 6.14 6.17 -8.24
N TYR A 182 7.00 6.75 -7.40
CA TYR A 182 7.00 8.18 -7.10
C TYR A 182 7.24 9.01 -8.37
N PHE A 183 8.24 8.65 -9.17
CA PHE A 183 8.50 9.31 -10.46
C PHE A 183 7.32 9.16 -11.43
N VAL A 184 6.67 8.00 -11.48
CA VAL A 184 5.44 7.80 -12.27
C VAL A 184 4.35 8.78 -11.84
N GLY A 185 4.04 8.86 -10.55
CA GLY A 185 3.05 9.80 -10.02
C GLY A 185 3.40 11.26 -10.30
N ALA A 186 4.66 11.62 -10.10
CA ALA A 186 5.18 12.96 -10.37
C ALA A 186 5.13 13.34 -11.87
N TYR A 187 5.46 12.39 -12.76
CA TYR A 187 5.35 12.56 -14.21
C TYR A 187 3.91 12.86 -14.63
N ILE A 188 2.96 12.06 -14.13
CA ILE A 188 1.53 12.27 -14.38
C ILE A 188 1.11 13.66 -13.90
N ARG A 189 1.60 14.10 -12.74
CA ARG A 189 1.29 15.44 -12.20
C ARG A 189 1.88 16.57 -13.01
N LYS A 190 3.13 16.43 -13.50
CA LYS A 190 3.86 17.49 -14.20
C LYS A 190 3.39 17.65 -15.64
N TYR A 191 3.14 16.54 -16.34
CA TYR A 191 2.96 16.53 -17.78
C TYR A 191 1.56 16.13 -18.26
N ASN A 192 0.64 15.81 -17.36
CA ASN A 192 -0.66 15.22 -17.69
C ASN A 192 -0.48 14.10 -18.74
N LEU A 193 -0.76 12.84 -18.43
CA LEU A 193 -0.65 11.74 -19.40
C LEU A 193 -1.59 11.87 -20.61
N ASN A 194 -2.00 13.07 -20.95
CA ASN A 194 -2.67 13.39 -22.19
C ASN A 194 -1.67 13.23 -23.34
N SER A 195 -1.47 11.97 -23.77
CA SER A 195 -0.91 11.71 -25.08
C SER A 195 -1.88 12.30 -26.12
N GLU A 196 -1.36 12.76 -27.26
CA GLU A 196 -2.20 13.20 -28.39
C GLU A 196 -3.25 12.14 -28.75
N PHE A 197 -2.90 10.87 -28.60
CA PHE A 197 -3.80 9.74 -28.77
C PHE A 197 -4.98 9.80 -27.80
N LEU A 198 -4.75 9.98 -26.49
CA LEU A 198 -5.82 10.02 -25.47
C LEU A 198 -6.68 11.28 -25.58
N ASN A 199 -6.18 12.36 -26.15
CA ASN A 199 -6.96 13.57 -26.35
C ASN A 199 -8.09 13.43 -27.37
N ARG A 200 -8.01 12.41 -28.24
CA ARG A 200 -9.06 12.07 -29.22
C ARG A 200 -10.31 11.46 -28.59
N PHE A 201 -10.21 10.96 -27.36
CA PHE A 201 -11.28 10.26 -26.66
C PHE A 201 -12.02 11.19 -25.70
N ASN A 202 -13.34 11.05 -25.64
CA ASN A 202 -14.16 11.69 -24.63
C ASN A 202 -13.94 11.07 -23.24
N LYS A 203 -14.56 11.67 -22.21
CA LYS A 203 -14.40 11.23 -20.81
C LYS A 203 -14.79 9.75 -20.60
N SER A 204 -15.95 9.33 -21.13
CA SER A 204 -16.47 7.97 -20.97
C SER A 204 -15.59 6.94 -21.68
N GLN A 205 -15.10 7.28 -22.87
CA GLN A 205 -14.16 6.44 -23.61
C GLN A 205 -12.82 6.28 -22.86
N LYS A 206 -12.28 7.36 -22.26
CA LYS A 206 -11.09 7.28 -21.40
C LYS A 206 -11.32 6.38 -20.19
N GLN A 207 -12.49 6.49 -19.56
CA GLN A 207 -12.85 5.61 -18.44
C GLN A 207 -12.90 4.14 -18.87
N LEU A 208 -13.52 3.86 -20.01
CA LEU A 208 -13.58 2.50 -20.55
C LEU A 208 -12.18 1.96 -20.87
N ILE A 209 -11.32 2.76 -21.53
CA ILE A 209 -9.93 2.36 -21.85
C ILE A 209 -9.16 2.02 -20.56
N TYR A 210 -9.19 2.89 -19.53
CA TYR A 210 -8.47 2.63 -18.29
C TYR A 210 -9.03 1.43 -17.54
N LEU A 211 -10.34 1.26 -17.51
CA LEU A 211 -10.99 0.09 -16.91
C LEU A 211 -10.63 -1.19 -17.68
N SER A 212 -10.62 -1.16 -19.01
CA SER A 212 -10.22 -2.31 -19.82
C SER A 212 -8.75 -2.68 -19.58
N ILE A 213 -7.83 -1.71 -19.51
CA ILE A 213 -6.42 -1.98 -19.20
C ILE A 213 -6.29 -2.59 -17.79
N PHE A 214 -7.05 -2.09 -16.81
CA PHE A 214 -7.08 -2.65 -15.45
C PHE A 214 -7.53 -4.11 -15.46
N ILE A 215 -8.65 -4.41 -16.13
CA ILE A 215 -9.22 -5.77 -16.19
C ILE A 215 -8.28 -6.71 -16.97
N VAL A 216 -7.77 -6.27 -18.10
CA VAL A 216 -6.85 -7.09 -18.92
C VAL A 216 -5.58 -7.39 -18.16
N SER A 217 -4.95 -6.40 -17.49
CA SER A 217 -3.73 -6.63 -16.72
C SER A 217 -3.98 -7.56 -15.52
N TRP A 218 -5.12 -7.43 -14.84
CA TRP A 218 -5.53 -8.36 -13.79
C TRP A 218 -5.73 -9.78 -14.30
N LEU A 219 -6.54 -9.99 -15.35
CA LEU A 219 -6.78 -11.30 -15.92
C LEU A 219 -5.50 -11.93 -16.49
N SER A 220 -4.63 -11.13 -17.12
CA SER A 220 -3.32 -11.59 -17.57
C SER A 220 -2.45 -12.09 -16.42
N ASN A 221 -2.50 -11.43 -15.25
CA ASN A 221 -1.77 -11.88 -14.06
C ASN A 221 -2.35 -13.20 -13.51
N VAL A 222 -3.68 -13.36 -13.53
CA VAL A 222 -4.35 -14.62 -13.18
C VAL A 222 -3.95 -15.74 -14.15
N MET A 223 -4.00 -15.47 -15.45
CA MET A 223 -3.60 -16.45 -16.46
C MET A 223 -2.13 -16.85 -16.32
N LEU A 224 -1.24 -15.89 -16.08
CA LEU A 224 0.18 -16.15 -15.84
C LEU A 224 0.39 -17.07 -14.62
N TYR A 225 -0.34 -16.83 -13.53
CA TYR A 225 -0.26 -17.67 -12.34
C TYR A 225 -0.68 -19.13 -12.62
N TYR A 226 -1.82 -19.34 -13.30
CA TYR A 226 -2.28 -20.70 -13.61
C TYR A 226 -1.43 -21.38 -14.68
N PHE A 227 -0.92 -20.63 -15.65
CA PHE A 227 0.05 -21.15 -16.61
C PHE A 227 1.36 -21.57 -15.91
N ALA A 228 1.85 -20.76 -14.98
CA ALA A 228 3.03 -21.09 -14.19
C ALA A 228 2.83 -22.37 -13.37
N ASN A 229 1.67 -22.51 -12.69
CA ASN A 229 1.32 -23.76 -11.99
C ASN A 229 1.23 -24.97 -12.93
N TYR A 230 0.71 -24.81 -14.13
CA TYR A 230 0.69 -25.88 -15.12
C TYR A 230 2.10 -26.32 -15.50
N LEU A 231 3.03 -25.37 -15.70
CA LEU A 231 4.42 -25.70 -16.00
C LEU A 231 5.11 -26.49 -14.87
N THR A 232 4.75 -26.25 -13.60
CA THR A 232 5.32 -27.00 -12.47
C THR A 232 4.87 -28.45 -12.40
N GLN A 233 3.86 -28.85 -13.18
CA GLN A 233 3.30 -30.22 -13.20
C GLN A 233 3.82 -31.04 -14.38
N LEU A 234 4.56 -30.40 -15.31
CA LEU A 234 5.09 -31.10 -16.48
C LEU A 234 6.34 -31.90 -16.12
N ASP A 235 6.55 -33.03 -16.78
CA ASP A 235 7.72 -33.90 -16.56
C ASP A 235 8.96 -33.35 -17.26
N SER A 236 9.40 -32.16 -16.84
CA SER A 236 10.57 -31.45 -17.38
C SER A 236 11.20 -30.54 -16.32
N ASN A 237 12.46 -30.81 -15.97
CA ASN A 237 13.19 -30.00 -14.98
C ASN A 237 13.25 -28.52 -15.36
N ILE A 238 13.39 -28.19 -16.65
CA ILE A 238 13.46 -26.81 -17.15
C ILE A 238 12.10 -26.12 -16.98
N LEU A 239 11.01 -26.79 -17.40
CA LEU A 239 9.67 -26.22 -17.31
C LEU A 239 9.23 -26.07 -15.84
N ASN A 240 9.56 -27.04 -14.98
CA ASN A 240 9.34 -26.95 -13.55
C ASN A 240 10.10 -25.78 -12.93
N TYR A 241 11.36 -25.55 -13.28
CA TYR A 241 12.14 -24.41 -12.83
C TYR A 241 11.50 -23.08 -13.24
N ILE A 242 11.11 -22.95 -14.50
CA ILE A 242 10.41 -21.76 -15.02
C ILE A 242 9.08 -21.56 -14.30
N GLY A 243 8.27 -22.63 -14.17
CA GLY A 243 6.98 -22.59 -13.47
C GLY A 243 7.13 -22.10 -12.03
N ASN A 244 8.03 -22.71 -11.26
CA ASN A 244 8.29 -22.30 -9.86
C ASN A 244 8.76 -20.85 -9.76
N SER A 245 9.59 -20.41 -10.71
CA SER A 245 10.04 -19.01 -10.75
C SER A 245 8.89 -18.05 -11.02
N LEU A 246 7.94 -18.41 -11.88
CA LEU A 246 6.80 -17.55 -12.23
C LEU A 246 5.67 -17.58 -11.20
N VAL A 247 5.41 -18.70 -10.52
CA VAL A 247 4.34 -18.82 -9.50
C VAL A 247 4.49 -17.79 -8.39
N VAL A 248 5.71 -17.52 -7.94
CA VAL A 248 5.98 -16.55 -6.86
C VAL A 248 5.69 -15.10 -7.27
N TYR A 249 5.65 -14.79 -8.58
CA TYR A 249 5.35 -13.43 -9.06
C TYR A 249 3.94 -12.94 -8.71
N LYS A 250 3.02 -13.81 -8.33
CA LYS A 250 1.71 -13.39 -7.84
C LYS A 250 1.79 -12.46 -6.61
N TYR A 251 2.87 -12.58 -5.82
CA TYR A 251 3.09 -11.78 -4.62
C TYR A 251 3.97 -10.54 -4.85
N TYR A 252 4.47 -10.33 -6.07
CA TYR A 252 5.47 -9.30 -6.33
C TYR A 252 4.84 -7.98 -6.73
N TYR A 253 5.04 -6.94 -5.93
CA TYR A 253 4.67 -5.57 -6.28
C TYR A 253 5.49 -4.99 -7.44
N SER A 254 6.63 -5.60 -7.76
CA SER A 254 7.45 -5.28 -8.93
C SER A 254 6.93 -5.91 -10.22
N ASN A 255 5.95 -6.81 -10.18
CA ASN A 255 5.35 -7.42 -11.36
C ASN A 255 4.83 -6.34 -12.34
N PRO A 256 5.28 -6.36 -13.62
CA PRO A 256 4.86 -5.36 -14.62
C PRO A 256 3.35 -5.25 -14.78
N LEU A 257 2.62 -6.36 -14.70
CA LEU A 257 1.15 -6.38 -14.80
C LEU A 257 0.49 -5.65 -13.63
N VAL A 258 1.05 -5.80 -12.41
CA VAL A 258 0.59 -5.08 -11.21
C VAL A 258 0.83 -3.59 -11.33
N ILE A 259 1.97 -3.18 -11.91
CA ILE A 259 2.27 -1.76 -12.14
C ILE A 259 1.29 -1.16 -13.16
N ILE A 260 1.03 -1.86 -14.28
CA ILE A 260 0.05 -1.44 -15.29
C ILE A 260 -1.35 -1.35 -14.66
N GLN A 261 -1.76 -2.34 -13.89
CA GLN A 261 -3.01 -2.37 -13.14
C GLN A 261 -3.13 -1.15 -12.21
N SER A 262 -2.07 -0.82 -11.49
CA SER A 262 -2.04 0.32 -10.55
C SER A 262 -2.12 1.68 -11.27
N ILE A 263 -1.36 1.84 -12.35
CA ILE A 263 -1.37 3.09 -13.14
C ILE A 263 -2.72 3.27 -13.81
N SER A 264 -3.30 2.22 -14.41
CA SER A 264 -4.60 2.30 -15.07
C SER A 264 -5.72 2.67 -14.10
N LEU A 265 -5.72 2.09 -12.90
CA LEU A 265 -6.68 2.43 -11.85
C LEU A 265 -6.51 3.88 -11.36
N PHE A 266 -5.27 4.32 -11.14
CA PHE A 266 -4.98 5.72 -10.79
C PHE A 266 -5.49 6.69 -11.87
N MET A 267 -5.28 6.38 -13.15
CA MET A 267 -5.74 7.18 -14.28
C MET A 267 -7.26 7.18 -14.41
N LEU A 268 -7.92 6.04 -14.16
CA LEU A 268 -9.37 5.92 -14.14
C LEU A 268 -9.97 6.88 -13.10
N PHE A 269 -9.44 6.84 -11.86
CA PHE A 269 -9.89 7.74 -10.79
C PHE A 269 -9.60 9.21 -11.10
N GLY A 270 -8.52 9.50 -11.83
CA GLY A 270 -8.21 10.85 -12.34
C GLY A 270 -9.25 11.45 -13.27
N THR A 271 -10.12 10.63 -13.88
CA THR A 271 -11.22 11.10 -14.74
C THR A 271 -12.43 11.61 -13.96
N PHE A 272 -12.57 11.17 -12.69
CA PHE A 272 -13.65 11.65 -11.82
C PHE A 272 -13.26 12.98 -11.19
N LYS A 273 -14.18 13.96 -11.24
CA LYS A 273 -13.98 15.26 -10.60
C LYS A 273 -15.14 15.53 -9.66
N PHE A 274 -14.90 15.33 -8.37
CA PHE A 274 -15.87 15.61 -7.33
C PHE A 274 -15.20 15.93 -6.01
N THR A 275 -15.95 16.57 -5.11
CA THR A 275 -15.55 16.87 -3.74
C THR A 275 -16.62 16.38 -2.77
N ASN A 276 -16.20 15.60 -1.77
CA ASN A 276 -17.07 15.09 -0.74
C ASN A 276 -16.34 15.12 0.61
N ARG A 277 -16.91 15.80 1.60
CA ARG A 277 -16.28 15.98 2.92
C ARG A 277 -16.17 14.67 3.70
N PHE A 278 -17.17 13.80 3.57
CA PHE A 278 -17.17 12.50 4.25
C PHE A 278 -16.07 11.59 3.72
N ILE A 279 -15.94 11.46 2.40
CA ILE A 279 -14.85 10.70 1.77
C ILE A 279 -13.48 11.23 2.21
N ASN A 280 -13.30 12.56 2.17
CA ASN A 280 -12.05 13.18 2.59
C ASN A 280 -11.74 12.94 4.07
N TYR A 281 -12.77 12.88 4.94
CA TYR A 281 -12.62 12.57 6.34
C TYR A 281 -12.19 11.11 6.53
N ILE A 282 -12.89 10.14 5.97
CA ILE A 282 -12.55 8.71 6.07
C ILE A 282 -11.15 8.45 5.49
N ALA A 283 -10.82 8.99 4.32
CA ALA A 283 -9.50 8.85 3.72
C ALA A 283 -8.36 9.37 4.61
N SER A 284 -8.65 10.35 5.47
CA SER A 284 -7.66 10.85 6.43
C SER A 284 -7.37 9.86 7.56
N LEU A 285 -8.24 8.87 7.80
CA LEU A 285 -8.15 7.87 8.87
C LEU A 285 -7.46 6.57 8.43
N VAL A 286 -7.30 6.35 7.11
CA VAL A 286 -6.83 5.05 6.58
C VAL A 286 -5.40 4.68 7.00
N LEU A 287 -4.57 5.65 7.37
CA LEU A 287 -3.24 5.37 7.91
C LEU A 287 -3.33 4.65 9.27
N GLY A 288 -4.20 5.12 10.16
CA GLY A 288 -4.48 4.45 11.42
C GLY A 288 -5.00 3.02 11.22
N VAL A 289 -5.86 2.82 10.20
CA VAL A 289 -6.33 1.47 9.83
C VAL A 289 -5.14 0.55 9.53
N TYR A 290 -4.18 1.01 8.70
CA TYR A 290 -3.00 0.22 8.34
C TYR A 290 -2.16 -0.11 9.58
N ILE A 291 -1.85 0.87 10.41
CA ILE A 291 -1.00 0.68 11.59
C ILE A 291 -1.65 -0.30 12.58
N ILE A 292 -2.96 -0.15 12.84
CA ILE A 292 -3.67 -0.97 13.83
C ILE A 292 -3.68 -2.44 13.42
N HIS A 293 -4.18 -2.79 12.22
CA HIS A 293 -4.37 -4.19 11.85
C HIS A 293 -3.05 -4.91 11.49
N GLU A 294 -1.97 -4.17 11.18
CA GLU A 294 -0.63 -4.71 10.90
C GLU A 294 0.33 -4.64 12.09
N THR A 295 -0.09 -4.14 13.26
CA THR A 295 0.71 -4.30 14.49
C THR A 295 0.91 -5.78 14.77
N ASP A 296 2.16 -6.22 15.03
CA ASP A 296 2.57 -7.62 15.08
C ASP A 296 1.65 -8.50 15.95
N VAL A 297 1.27 -8.02 17.16
CA VAL A 297 0.40 -8.79 18.03
C VAL A 297 -1.00 -8.98 17.45
N ILE A 298 -1.54 -7.96 16.76
CA ILE A 298 -2.84 -8.09 16.08
C ILE A 298 -2.70 -8.98 14.87
N LYS A 299 -1.72 -8.72 14.01
CA LYS A 299 -1.46 -9.49 12.80
C LYS A 299 -1.34 -10.99 13.07
N ASN A 300 -0.58 -11.39 14.10
CA ASN A 300 -0.32 -12.78 14.39
C ASN A 300 -1.50 -13.52 15.01
N ASN A 301 -2.47 -12.81 15.62
CA ASN A 301 -3.57 -13.41 16.35
C ASN A 301 -4.94 -13.19 15.70
N LEU A 302 -5.18 -12.06 15.08
CA LEU A 302 -6.49 -11.66 14.54
C LEU A 302 -7.05 -12.72 13.59
N TYR A 303 -6.24 -13.21 12.66
CA TYR A 303 -6.70 -14.12 11.61
C TYR A 303 -6.96 -15.53 12.14
N ASN A 304 -6.24 -15.94 13.19
CA ASN A 304 -6.54 -17.18 13.94
C ASN A 304 -7.87 -17.05 14.71
N TRP A 305 -8.14 -15.89 15.32
CA TRP A 305 -9.41 -15.64 16.00
C TRP A 305 -10.61 -15.61 15.05
N LEU A 306 -10.40 -15.20 13.79
CA LEU A 306 -11.45 -15.21 12.77
C LEU A 306 -11.82 -16.63 12.31
N ASN A 307 -10.99 -17.64 12.60
CA ASN A 307 -11.19 -19.05 12.32
C ASN A 307 -11.76 -19.33 10.91
N LEU A 308 -11.05 -18.86 9.89
CA LEU A 308 -11.39 -19.09 8.48
C LEU A 308 -10.92 -20.51 8.09
N SER A 309 -11.67 -21.53 8.48
CA SER A 309 -11.37 -22.92 8.07
C SER A 309 -11.88 -23.18 6.64
N VAL A 310 -11.06 -23.83 5.84
CA VAL A 310 -11.34 -24.11 4.42
C VAL A 310 -12.06 -25.46 4.26
N ASP A 311 -11.90 -26.38 5.20
CA ASP A 311 -12.26 -27.78 5.02
C ASP A 311 -13.78 -28.06 4.94
N ILE A 312 -14.62 -27.11 5.28
CA ILE A 312 -16.07 -27.34 5.45
C ILE A 312 -16.92 -26.37 4.61
N GLU A 313 -16.34 -25.37 3.92
CA GLU A 313 -17.12 -24.30 3.36
C GLU A 313 -17.08 -24.23 1.83
N SER A 314 -18.25 -23.98 1.22
CA SER A 314 -18.30 -23.68 -0.21
C SER A 314 -17.52 -22.38 -0.52
N GLY A 315 -16.84 -22.35 -1.67
CA GLY A 315 -16.06 -21.17 -2.08
C GLY A 315 -16.85 -19.86 -2.06
N LYS A 316 -18.18 -19.90 -2.23
CA LYS A 316 -19.05 -18.72 -2.10
C LYS A 316 -19.10 -18.20 -0.66
N ILE A 317 -19.24 -19.09 0.32
CA ILE A 317 -19.32 -18.71 1.74
C ILE A 317 -17.98 -18.10 2.20
N ILE A 318 -16.85 -18.67 1.79
CA ILE A 318 -15.52 -18.13 2.13
C ILE A 318 -15.33 -16.72 1.58
N ILE A 319 -15.72 -16.44 0.32
CA ILE A 319 -15.61 -15.10 -0.26
C ILE A 319 -16.48 -14.09 0.51
N ILE A 320 -17.72 -14.48 0.86
CA ILE A 320 -18.60 -13.62 1.67
C ILE A 320 -17.95 -13.35 3.04
N LYS A 321 -17.35 -14.36 3.69
CA LYS A 321 -16.64 -14.17 4.95
C LYS A 321 -15.43 -13.25 4.81
N ILE A 322 -14.59 -13.41 3.77
CA ILE A 322 -13.46 -12.53 3.50
C ILE A 322 -13.92 -11.07 3.41
N ILE A 323 -14.97 -10.81 2.64
CA ILE A 323 -15.52 -9.45 2.48
C ILE A 323 -16.11 -8.93 3.79
N LEU A 324 -16.87 -9.74 4.52
CA LEU A 324 -17.46 -9.38 5.80
C LEU A 324 -16.39 -9.03 6.84
N PHE A 325 -15.37 -9.89 7.01
CA PHE A 325 -14.27 -9.63 7.94
C PHE A 325 -13.46 -8.41 7.53
N THR A 326 -13.23 -8.22 6.24
CA THR A 326 -12.58 -7.00 5.74
C THR A 326 -13.36 -5.75 6.16
N ILE A 327 -14.68 -5.74 6.00
CA ILE A 327 -15.55 -4.62 6.42
C ILE A 327 -15.46 -4.43 7.93
N ILE A 328 -15.55 -5.49 8.72
CA ILE A 328 -15.47 -5.42 10.19
C ILE A 328 -14.13 -4.84 10.63
N ILE A 329 -13.01 -5.37 10.14
CA ILE A 329 -11.66 -4.88 10.45
C ILE A 329 -11.53 -3.40 10.07
N PHE A 330 -11.96 -3.04 8.85
CA PHE A 330 -11.89 -1.66 8.38
C PHE A 330 -12.69 -0.71 9.30
N VAL A 331 -13.94 -1.04 9.62
CA VAL A 331 -14.81 -0.21 10.46
C VAL A 331 -14.27 -0.10 11.88
N VAL A 332 -13.88 -1.22 12.49
CA VAL A 332 -13.31 -1.23 13.86
C VAL A 332 -12.06 -0.36 13.94
N CYS A 333 -11.13 -0.52 12.99
CA CYS A 333 -9.92 0.31 12.95
C CYS A 333 -10.23 1.80 12.74
N ILE A 334 -11.21 2.15 11.91
CA ILE A 334 -11.68 3.54 11.74
C ILE A 334 -12.22 4.09 13.04
N LEU A 335 -13.03 3.33 13.77
CA LEU A 335 -13.58 3.77 15.06
C LEU A 335 -12.48 4.01 16.10
N ILE A 336 -11.51 3.10 16.20
CA ILE A 336 -10.33 3.26 17.07
C ILE A 336 -9.54 4.52 16.69
N GLU A 337 -9.31 4.77 15.41
CA GLU A 337 -8.59 5.96 14.95
C GLU A 337 -9.37 7.27 15.25
N ILE A 338 -10.70 7.24 15.15
CA ILE A 338 -11.54 8.39 15.56
C ILE A 338 -11.36 8.67 17.06
N VAL A 339 -11.41 7.64 17.90
CA VAL A 339 -11.20 7.78 19.36
C VAL A 339 -9.82 8.35 19.66
N ARG A 340 -8.75 7.80 19.03
CA ARG A 340 -7.40 8.36 19.18
C ARG A 340 -7.35 9.85 18.84
N ARG A 341 -7.94 10.26 17.73
CA ARG A 341 -7.96 11.68 17.32
C ARG A 341 -8.70 12.57 18.30
N LEU A 342 -9.79 12.08 18.88
CA LEU A 342 -10.50 12.82 19.93
C LEU A 342 -9.63 13.00 21.17
N ILE A 343 -8.96 11.94 21.63
CA ILE A 343 -8.03 11.98 22.77
C ILE A 343 -6.91 13.00 22.50
N PHE A 344 -6.25 12.91 21.35
CA PHE A 344 -5.16 13.84 20.99
C PHE A 344 -5.66 15.28 20.87
N LYS A 345 -6.87 15.50 20.36
CA LYS A 345 -7.47 16.84 20.33
C LYS A 345 -7.70 17.41 21.73
N LEU A 346 -8.05 16.56 22.70
CA LEU A 346 -8.19 16.97 24.11
C LEU A 346 -6.83 17.28 24.74
N ILE A 347 -5.84 16.40 24.55
CA ILE A 347 -4.46 16.60 25.03
C ILE A 347 -3.85 17.89 24.46
N TYR A 348 -4.09 18.18 23.18
CA TYR A 348 -3.59 19.39 22.53
C TYR A 348 -4.23 20.70 23.02
N LYS A 349 -5.34 20.64 23.80
CA LYS A 349 -5.89 21.81 24.48
C LYS A 349 -5.06 22.22 25.70
N ILE A 350 -4.22 21.33 26.23
CA ILE A 350 -3.34 21.61 27.38
C ILE A 350 -2.22 22.56 26.93
N LYS A 351 -2.13 23.75 27.53
CA LYS A 351 -1.17 24.81 27.16
C LYS A 351 0.28 24.32 27.14
N THR A 352 0.67 23.47 28.09
CA THR A 352 2.02 22.92 28.22
C THR A 352 2.39 22.07 27.02
N VAL A 353 1.49 21.17 26.57
CA VAL A 353 1.71 20.30 25.38
C VAL A 353 1.87 21.14 24.11
N ARG A 354 1.03 22.15 23.96
CA ARG A 354 1.10 23.08 22.81
C ARG A 354 2.39 23.89 22.81
N SER A 355 2.90 24.28 23.97
CA SER A 355 4.17 25.02 24.11
C SER A 355 5.36 24.12 23.74
N ILE A 356 5.38 22.86 24.24
CA ILE A 356 6.43 21.90 23.93
C ILE A 356 6.47 21.60 22.41
N ASP A 357 5.32 21.35 21.80
CA ASP A 357 5.23 21.12 20.33
C ASP A 357 5.76 22.33 19.55
N GLY A 358 5.38 23.54 19.96
CA GLY A 358 5.88 24.77 19.32
C GLY A 358 7.40 24.94 19.43
N LYS A 359 8.00 24.66 20.60
CA LYS A 359 9.45 24.70 20.79
C LYS A 359 10.18 23.64 19.97
N LEU A 360 9.65 22.40 19.95
CA LEU A 360 10.21 21.29 19.17
C LEU A 360 10.17 21.59 17.66
N VAL A 361 9.05 22.10 17.17
CA VAL A 361 8.90 22.49 15.75
C VAL A 361 9.88 23.60 15.37
N ASN A 362 10.01 24.64 16.21
CA ASN A 362 10.94 25.75 15.97
C ASN A 362 12.41 25.29 16.00
N PHE A 363 12.76 24.41 16.95
CA PHE A 363 14.09 23.81 17.02
C PHE A 363 14.42 23.01 15.75
N ILE A 364 13.51 22.17 15.31
CA ILE A 364 13.66 21.34 14.12
C ILE A 364 13.70 22.18 12.85
N ASP A 365 12.83 23.19 12.70
CA ASP A 365 12.83 24.09 11.55
C ASP A 365 14.14 24.91 11.48
N ASN A 366 14.74 25.21 12.62
CA ASN A 366 16.04 25.89 12.68
C ASN A 366 17.22 24.95 12.28
N LEU A 367 17.16 23.65 12.69
CA LEU A 367 18.15 22.65 12.27
C LEU A 367 18.09 22.39 10.74
N MET A 368 16.90 22.52 10.15
CA MET A 368 16.69 22.25 8.71
C MET A 368 16.86 23.50 7.82
N LYS A 369 17.06 24.67 8.40
CA LYS A 369 17.51 25.86 7.67
C LYS A 369 18.99 25.71 7.38
N VAL A 370 19.30 24.83 6.42
CA VAL A 370 20.60 24.89 5.74
C VAL A 370 20.49 26.10 4.80
N ASN A 371 21.36 27.05 4.99
CA ASN A 371 21.54 28.27 4.18
C ASN A 371 21.61 27.96 2.69
#